data_70e0a5284244b65f8362e9bc024b5fd6
#
_entry.id   70e0a5284244b65f8362e9bc024b5fd6
#
_cell.length_a   1.000
_cell.length_b   1.000
_cell.length_c   1.000
_cell.angle_alpha   90.00
_cell.angle_beta   90.00
_cell.angle_gamma   90.00
#
_symmetry.space_group_name_H-M   'P 1'
#
loop_
_entity.id
_entity.type
_entity.pdbx_description
1 polymer ?
#
loop_
_entity_poly.entity_id
_entity_poly.type
_entity_poly.pdbx_seq_one_letter_code
_entity_poly.pdbx_strand_id
1 'polypeptide(L)'
;MKYMGDRYTEKLTEDEVVEILSEKLKNDGWEIINQCFGQTRGNDIEATKDGKTLIVEAKGAKSNDYSPTKKREFFNSGQIKSHFGRALVKIMWDIEKNPNNIYAIAHPDDELIKKTIGKIIPQLEKLNIKHYWIKKDDKIQS
;
A
#
# COMPACT_ATOMS: atom_id res chain seq x y z
N MET A 1 -24.48 14.55 8.47
CA MET A 1 -23.16 15.15 8.43
C MET A 1 -22.27 14.53 7.39
N LYS A 2 -21.91 15.36 6.49
CA LYS A 2 -21.04 15.00 5.40
C LYS A 2 -19.73 14.36 5.86
N TYR A 3 -19.18 14.85 6.96
CA TYR A 3 -17.87 14.42 7.41
C TYR A 3 -17.82 13.01 7.95
N MET A 4 -18.91 12.56 8.53
CA MET A 4 -18.94 11.19 9.06
C MET A 4 -18.86 10.18 7.92
N GLY A 5 -19.64 10.40 6.87
CA GLY A 5 -19.63 9.53 5.71
C GLY A 5 -18.29 9.56 4.99
N ASP A 6 -17.74 10.76 4.79
CA ASP A 6 -16.47 10.91 4.11
C ASP A 6 -15.33 10.24 4.86
N ARG A 7 -15.34 10.36 6.19
CA ARG A 7 -14.31 9.75 7.01
C ARG A 7 -14.31 8.23 6.86
N TYR A 8 -15.46 7.60 6.84
CA TYR A 8 -15.56 6.16 6.69
C TYR A 8 -15.20 5.70 5.29
N THR A 9 -15.58 6.47 4.27
CA THR A 9 -15.28 6.10 2.89
C THR A 9 -13.82 6.30 2.54
N GLU A 10 -13.10 7.14 3.28
CA GLU A 10 -11.68 7.39 3.04
C GLU A 10 -10.77 6.30 3.60
N LYS A 11 -11.30 5.47 4.51
CA LYS A 11 -10.52 4.38 5.07
C LYS A 11 -10.44 3.24 4.07
N LEU A 12 -9.34 3.17 3.36
CA LEU A 12 -9.17 2.17 2.32
C LEU A 12 -8.72 0.83 2.89
N THR A 13 -9.19 -0.24 2.27
CA THR A 13 -8.67 -1.59 2.53
C THR A 13 -7.38 -1.78 1.74
N GLU A 14 -6.64 -2.83 2.08
CA GLU A 14 -5.44 -3.19 1.32
C GLU A 14 -5.79 -3.44 -0.16
N ASP A 15 -6.88 -4.16 -0.43
CA ASP A 15 -7.29 -4.45 -1.81
C ASP A 15 -7.61 -3.17 -2.58
N GLU A 16 -8.23 -2.20 -1.92
CA GLU A 16 -8.51 -0.91 -2.57
C GLU A 16 -7.22 -0.17 -2.89
N VAL A 17 -6.23 -0.22 -1.99
CA VAL A 17 -4.93 0.39 -2.25
C VAL A 17 -4.26 -0.25 -3.46
N VAL A 18 -4.29 -1.59 -3.56
CA VAL A 18 -3.73 -2.31 -4.71
C VAL A 18 -4.41 -1.86 -5.99
N GLU A 19 -5.74 -1.80 -5.99
CA GLU A 19 -6.51 -1.42 -7.18
C GLU A 19 -6.18 0.00 -7.63
N ILE A 20 -6.24 0.95 -6.71
CA ILE A 20 -6.01 2.36 -7.03
C ILE A 20 -4.58 2.60 -7.51
N LEU A 21 -3.60 2.05 -6.80
CA LEU A 21 -2.21 2.26 -7.17
C LEU A 21 -1.90 1.59 -8.52
N SER A 22 -2.47 0.41 -8.78
CA SER A 22 -2.26 -0.26 -10.06
C SER A 22 -2.75 0.60 -11.23
N GLU A 23 -3.94 1.21 -11.08
CA GLU A 23 -4.45 2.12 -12.10
C GLU A 23 -3.53 3.32 -12.30
N LYS A 24 -3.05 3.89 -11.20
CA LYS A 24 -2.15 5.04 -11.26
C LYS A 24 -0.84 4.67 -11.96
N LEU A 25 -0.30 3.51 -11.65
CA LEU A 25 0.94 3.04 -12.28
C LEU A 25 0.74 2.82 -13.79
N LYS A 26 -0.39 2.25 -14.18
CA LYS A 26 -0.70 2.08 -15.61
C LYS A 26 -0.72 3.42 -16.32
N ASN A 27 -1.34 4.42 -15.71
CA ASN A 27 -1.39 5.75 -16.29
C ASN A 27 -0.01 6.38 -16.41
N ASP A 28 0.92 6.00 -15.55
CA ASP A 28 2.30 6.49 -15.59
C ASP A 28 3.19 5.66 -16.51
N GLY A 29 2.64 4.70 -17.23
CA GLY A 29 3.38 3.91 -18.20
C GLY A 29 3.89 2.57 -17.72
N TRP A 30 3.56 2.17 -16.52
CA TRP A 30 3.95 0.85 -16.01
C TRP A 30 3.02 -0.23 -16.56
N GLU A 31 3.61 -1.37 -16.88
CA GLU A 31 2.85 -2.57 -17.22
C GLU A 31 2.68 -3.40 -15.95
N ILE A 32 1.45 -3.68 -15.57
CA ILE A 32 1.18 -4.48 -14.38
C ILE A 32 1.34 -5.95 -14.74
N ILE A 33 2.33 -6.59 -14.12
CA ILE A 33 2.63 -8.00 -14.37
C ILE A 33 1.80 -8.89 -13.46
N ASN A 34 1.60 -8.44 -12.21
CA ASN A 34 0.86 -9.22 -11.23
C ASN A 34 0.23 -8.31 -10.19
N GLN A 35 -0.95 -8.71 -9.72
CA GLN A 35 -1.65 -8.08 -8.60
C GLN A 35 -2.15 -9.20 -7.70
N CYS A 36 -1.99 -9.03 -6.39
CA CYS A 36 -2.53 -9.98 -5.43
C CYS A 36 -3.55 -9.29 -4.55
N PHE A 37 -4.68 -9.94 -4.40
CA PHE A 37 -5.78 -9.47 -3.58
C PHE A 37 -6.10 -10.51 -2.50
N GLY A 38 -6.55 -10.01 -1.35
CA GLY A 38 -6.98 -10.87 -0.28
C GLY A 38 -5.87 -11.74 0.24
N GLN A 39 -6.12 -13.05 0.28
CA GLN A 39 -5.18 -14.00 0.82
C GLN A 39 -4.28 -14.65 -0.24
N THR A 40 -4.35 -14.15 -1.46
CA THR A 40 -3.50 -14.64 -2.54
C THR A 40 -2.04 -14.36 -2.20
N ARG A 41 -1.19 -15.35 -2.40
CA ARG A 41 0.23 -15.22 -2.10
C ARG A 41 0.97 -14.54 -3.23
N GLY A 42 2.01 -13.82 -2.88
CA GLY A 42 2.87 -13.13 -3.83
C GLY A 42 3.01 -11.67 -3.44
N ASN A 43 3.69 -10.92 -4.29
CA ASN A 43 3.82 -9.48 -4.11
C ASN A 43 2.48 -8.84 -4.42
N ASP A 44 2.13 -7.80 -3.67
CA ASP A 44 0.84 -7.15 -3.87
C ASP A 44 0.73 -6.54 -5.27
N ILE A 45 1.79 -5.91 -5.75
CA ILE A 45 1.87 -5.41 -7.13
C ILE A 45 3.26 -5.68 -7.68
N GLU A 46 3.32 -6.20 -8.91
CA GLU A 46 4.57 -6.24 -9.69
C GLU A 46 4.32 -5.51 -11.00
N ALA A 47 5.20 -4.61 -11.35
CA ALA A 47 5.07 -3.81 -12.56
C ALA A 47 6.42 -3.63 -13.23
N THR A 48 6.41 -3.46 -14.57
CA THR A 48 7.65 -3.21 -15.31
C THR A 48 7.52 -1.96 -16.16
N LYS A 49 8.65 -1.28 -16.33
CA LYS A 49 8.74 -0.10 -17.18
C LYS A 49 10.20 0.11 -17.56
N ASP A 50 10.47 0.19 -18.85
CA ASP A 50 11.82 0.46 -19.35
C ASP A 50 12.88 -0.50 -18.80
N GLY A 51 12.53 -1.77 -18.72
CA GLY A 51 13.44 -2.80 -18.24
C GLY A 51 13.60 -2.87 -16.72
N LYS A 52 12.88 -2.05 -15.98
CA LYS A 52 12.93 -2.04 -14.52
C LYS A 52 11.68 -2.71 -13.96
N THR A 53 11.84 -3.36 -12.81
CA THR A 53 10.74 -4.02 -12.11
C THR A 53 10.47 -3.32 -10.79
N LEU A 54 9.21 -2.97 -10.57
CA LEU A 54 8.75 -2.37 -9.33
C LEU A 54 7.96 -3.41 -8.54
N ILE A 55 8.31 -3.56 -7.28
CA ILE A 55 7.63 -4.48 -6.35
C ILE A 55 7.02 -3.62 -5.26
N VAL A 56 5.72 -3.75 -5.05
CA VAL A 56 5.01 -2.96 -4.03
C VAL A 56 4.37 -3.86 -2.99
N GLU A 57 4.54 -3.49 -1.72
CA GLU A 57 3.77 -4.03 -0.61
C GLU A 57 2.72 -3.01 -0.20
N ALA A 58 1.46 -3.41 -0.26
CA ALA A 58 0.36 -2.52 0.08
C ALA A 58 -0.21 -2.85 1.46
N LYS A 59 -0.62 -1.82 2.16
CA LYS A 59 -1.28 -1.95 3.46
C LYS A 59 -2.55 -1.13 3.45
N GLY A 60 -3.53 -1.52 4.27
CA GLY A 60 -4.79 -0.81 4.36
C GLY A 60 -4.93 -0.07 5.69
N ALA A 61 -6.03 0.64 5.83
CA ALA A 61 -6.41 1.32 7.08
C ALA A 61 -7.45 0.52 7.87
N LYS A 62 -7.98 -0.54 7.26
CA LYS A 62 -8.96 -1.43 7.87
C LYS A 62 -8.89 -2.78 7.17
N SER A 63 -9.51 -3.79 7.79
CA SER A 63 -9.56 -5.14 7.23
C SER A 63 -10.32 -5.15 5.90
N ASN A 64 -9.98 -6.10 5.03
CA ASN A 64 -10.72 -6.30 3.79
C ASN A 64 -12.14 -6.77 4.09
N ASP A 65 -13.06 -6.47 3.16
CA ASP A 65 -14.49 -6.65 3.37
C ASP A 65 -14.95 -8.09 3.48
N TYR A 66 -14.17 -9.02 2.98
CA TYR A 66 -14.58 -10.43 2.98
C TYR A 66 -14.20 -11.19 4.24
N SER A 67 -13.72 -10.51 5.27
CA SER A 67 -13.45 -11.15 6.54
C SER A 67 -14.79 -11.57 7.19
N PRO A 68 -15.05 -12.88 7.36
CA PRO A 68 -16.38 -13.33 7.78
C PRO A 68 -16.71 -13.08 9.24
N THR A 69 -15.71 -12.99 10.09
CA THR A 69 -15.93 -12.89 11.52
C THR A 69 -15.63 -11.53 12.11
N LYS A 70 -14.93 -10.70 11.37
CA LYS A 70 -14.58 -9.35 11.83
C LYS A 70 -15.35 -8.33 11.04
N LYS A 71 -16.05 -7.49 11.75
CA LYS A 71 -16.59 -6.29 11.13
C LYS A 71 -15.40 -5.41 10.78
N ARG A 72 -15.58 -4.56 9.77
CA ARG A 72 -14.52 -3.67 9.32
C ARG A 72 -14.19 -2.64 10.37
N GLU A 73 -13.27 -2.99 11.23
CA GLU A 73 -12.75 -2.07 12.21
C GLU A 73 -11.52 -1.39 11.64
N PHE A 74 -11.35 -0.12 12.00
CA PHE A 74 -10.15 0.60 11.60
C PHE A 74 -8.98 0.13 12.43
N PHE A 75 -7.82 0.06 11.81
CA PHE A 75 -6.63 -0.36 12.54
C PHE A 75 -6.19 0.74 13.50
N ASN A 76 -5.77 0.32 14.69
CA ASN A 76 -5.19 1.24 15.66
C ASN A 76 -3.69 1.42 15.39
N SER A 77 -3.06 2.32 16.14
CA SER A 77 -1.64 2.64 15.90
C SER A 77 -0.72 1.44 16.07
N GLY A 78 -1.01 0.55 17.03
CA GLY A 78 -0.22 -0.66 17.22
C GLY A 78 -0.29 -1.59 16.01
N GLN A 79 -1.48 -1.77 15.47
CA GLN A 79 -1.67 -2.58 14.27
C GLN A 79 -0.97 -1.95 13.07
N ILE A 80 -1.08 -0.64 12.92
CA ILE A 80 -0.40 0.07 11.84
C ILE A 80 1.10 -0.15 11.91
N LYS A 81 1.69 -0.03 13.09
CA LYS A 81 3.12 -0.27 13.27
C LYS A 81 3.51 -1.71 12.93
N SER A 82 2.70 -2.67 13.38
CA SER A 82 2.97 -4.09 13.10
C SER A 82 2.90 -4.38 11.62
N HIS A 83 1.89 -3.87 10.94
CA HIS A 83 1.73 -4.06 9.50
C HIS A 83 2.88 -3.43 8.73
N PHE A 84 3.27 -2.22 9.11
CA PHE A 84 4.38 -1.55 8.48
C PHE A 84 5.68 -2.33 8.69
N GLY A 85 5.92 -2.78 9.91
CA GLY A 85 7.11 -3.56 10.22
C GLY A 85 7.22 -4.83 9.40
N ARG A 86 6.11 -5.55 9.23
CA ARG A 86 6.10 -6.76 8.41
C ARG A 86 6.39 -6.46 6.95
N ALA A 87 5.80 -5.38 6.43
CA ALA A 87 6.07 -4.97 5.05
C ALA A 87 7.55 -4.64 4.87
N LEU A 88 8.12 -3.92 5.83
CA LEU A 88 9.51 -3.51 5.76
C LEU A 88 10.45 -4.72 5.80
N VAL A 89 10.20 -5.66 6.70
CA VAL A 89 11.00 -6.88 6.79
C VAL A 89 10.93 -7.66 5.49
N LYS A 90 9.73 -7.82 4.94
CA LYS A 90 9.57 -8.54 3.67
C LYS A 90 10.35 -7.87 2.55
N ILE A 91 10.27 -6.55 2.46
CA ILE A 91 10.99 -5.82 1.41
C ILE A 91 12.49 -5.95 1.59
N MET A 92 12.98 -5.88 2.81
CA MET A 92 14.42 -6.01 3.06
C MET A 92 14.93 -7.40 2.65
N TRP A 93 14.14 -8.45 2.91
CA TRP A 93 14.45 -9.78 2.40
C TRP A 93 14.49 -9.81 0.88
N ASP A 94 13.52 -9.15 0.25
CA ASP A 94 13.44 -9.12 -1.22
C ASP A 94 14.62 -8.34 -1.82
N ILE A 95 15.04 -7.26 -1.18
CA ILE A 95 16.22 -6.50 -1.62
C ILE A 95 17.45 -7.38 -1.58
N GLU A 96 17.59 -8.18 -0.54
CA GLU A 96 18.73 -9.10 -0.40
C GLU A 96 18.77 -10.08 -1.55
N LYS A 97 17.62 -10.59 -1.97
CA LYS A 97 17.53 -11.55 -3.08
C LYS A 97 17.68 -10.90 -4.44
N ASN A 98 17.09 -9.73 -4.63
CA ASN A 98 17.05 -9.05 -5.92
C ASN A 98 17.30 -7.55 -5.74
N PRO A 99 18.55 -7.14 -5.54
CA PRO A 99 18.85 -5.73 -5.25
C PRO A 99 18.60 -4.78 -6.42
N ASN A 100 18.41 -5.31 -7.63
CA ASN A 100 18.21 -4.46 -8.80
C ASN A 100 16.77 -4.04 -9.04
N ASN A 101 15.82 -4.60 -8.31
CA ASN A 101 14.43 -4.18 -8.42
C ASN A 101 14.19 -2.86 -7.67
N ILE A 102 13.11 -2.18 -8.02
CA ILE A 102 12.64 -1.01 -7.30
C ILE A 102 11.60 -1.49 -6.31
N TYR A 103 11.68 -1.03 -5.07
CA TYR A 103 10.77 -1.47 -4.02
C TYR A 103 10.00 -0.30 -3.44
N ALA A 104 8.75 -0.57 -3.07
CA ALA A 104 7.88 0.44 -2.50
C ALA A 104 6.92 -0.15 -1.48
N ILE A 105 6.47 0.70 -0.56
CA ILE A 105 5.38 0.39 0.36
C ILE A 105 4.28 1.42 0.09
N ALA A 106 3.04 0.99 0.06
CA ALA A 106 1.90 1.87 -0.17
C ALA A 106 0.92 1.80 0.99
N HIS A 107 0.46 2.97 1.43
CA HIS A 107 -0.54 3.10 2.48
C HIS A 107 -1.63 4.07 2.04
N PRO A 108 -2.85 3.92 2.58
CA PRO A 108 -3.84 4.97 2.42
C PRO A 108 -3.32 6.31 2.97
N ASP A 109 -3.69 7.39 2.31
CA ASP A 109 -3.41 8.74 2.80
C ASP A 109 -4.39 9.00 3.97
N ASP A 110 -4.07 8.43 5.10
CA ASP A 110 -4.92 8.37 6.27
C ASP A 110 -4.26 9.11 7.42
N GLU A 111 -5.04 9.90 8.13
CA GLU A 111 -4.53 10.75 9.18
C GLU A 111 -3.82 9.98 10.29
N LEU A 112 -4.42 8.88 10.74
CA LEU A 112 -3.81 8.08 11.80
C LEU A 112 -2.54 7.38 11.33
N ILE A 113 -2.54 6.87 10.10
CA ILE A 113 -1.35 6.24 9.55
C ILE A 113 -0.22 7.26 9.45
N LYS A 114 -0.51 8.45 8.94
CA LYS A 114 0.49 9.52 8.86
C LYS A 114 1.02 9.92 10.22
N LYS A 115 0.13 9.98 11.21
CA LYS A 115 0.55 10.31 12.57
C LYS A 115 1.44 9.22 13.15
N THR A 116 1.15 7.98 12.83
CA THR A 116 1.85 6.83 13.43
C THR A 116 3.21 6.59 12.79
N ILE A 117 3.30 6.62 11.47
CA ILE A 117 4.54 6.27 10.76
C ILE A 117 5.07 7.37 9.83
N GLY A 118 4.33 8.47 9.68
CA GLY A 118 4.70 9.48 8.69
C GLY A 118 6.10 10.06 8.89
N LYS A 119 6.52 10.24 10.13
CA LYS A 119 7.83 10.84 10.41
C LYS A 119 8.99 9.94 10.04
N ILE A 120 8.78 8.63 9.98
CA ILE A 120 9.86 7.71 9.63
C ILE A 120 9.89 7.38 8.13
N ILE A 121 8.87 7.79 7.38
CA ILE A 121 8.84 7.54 5.93
C ILE A 121 10.09 8.08 5.22
N PRO A 122 10.60 9.28 5.54
CA PRO A 122 11.84 9.77 4.89
C PRO A 122 13.04 8.83 5.06
N GLN A 123 13.06 8.01 6.12
CA GLN A 123 14.14 7.06 6.30
C GLN A 123 14.12 5.96 5.24
N LEU A 124 12.95 5.66 4.67
CA LEU A 124 12.83 4.67 3.61
C LEU A 124 13.61 5.09 2.37
N GLU A 125 13.63 6.38 2.06
CA GLU A 125 14.38 6.89 0.92
C GLU A 125 15.87 6.58 1.05
N LYS A 126 16.39 6.62 2.26
CA LYS A 126 17.79 6.30 2.51
C LYS A 126 18.10 4.83 2.24
N LEU A 127 17.08 3.99 2.29
CA LEU A 127 17.18 2.57 1.98
C LEU A 127 16.79 2.28 0.54
N ASN A 128 16.51 3.31 -0.25
CA ASN A 128 16.03 3.20 -1.62
C ASN A 128 14.67 2.50 -1.73
N ILE A 129 13.83 2.69 -0.72
CA ILE A 129 12.47 2.17 -0.71
C ILE A 129 11.53 3.35 -0.92
N LYS A 130 10.71 3.29 -1.95
CA LYS A 130 9.72 4.32 -2.24
C LYS A 130 8.51 4.17 -1.33
N HIS A 131 7.77 5.23 -1.15
CA HIS A 131 6.52 5.19 -0.42
C HIS A 131 5.43 5.93 -1.18
N TYR A 132 4.25 5.33 -1.25
CA TYR A 132 3.08 5.92 -1.90
C TYR A 132 1.99 6.15 -0.86
N TRP A 133 1.47 7.37 -0.81
CA TRP A 133 0.26 7.70 -0.07
C TRP A 133 -0.89 7.67 -1.07
N ILE A 134 -1.87 6.81 -0.82
CA ILE A 134 -2.96 6.54 -1.78
C ILE A 134 -4.24 7.17 -1.28
N LYS A 135 -4.84 8.00 -2.11
CA LYS A 135 -6.13 8.62 -1.83
C LYS A 135 -7.20 7.96 -2.68
N LYS A 136 -8.40 7.92 -2.16
CA LYS A 136 -9.53 7.41 -2.93
C LYS A 136 -9.74 8.20 -4.22
N ASP A 137 -9.48 9.49 -4.16
CA ASP A 137 -9.64 10.38 -5.31
C ASP A 137 -8.68 10.07 -6.45
N ASP A 138 -7.56 9.41 -6.17
CA ASP A 138 -6.60 9.03 -7.21
C ASP A 138 -7.24 8.15 -8.27
N LYS A 139 -8.25 7.37 -7.89
CA LYS A 139 -8.97 6.52 -8.82
C LYS A 139 -9.81 7.33 -9.80
N ILE A 140 -10.29 8.47 -9.36
CA ILE A 140 -11.18 9.32 -10.19
C ILE A 140 -10.39 10.10 -11.21
N GLN A 141 -9.15 10.37 -10.95
CA GLN A 141 -8.31 11.20 -11.81
C GLN A 141 -7.74 10.47 -13.01
N SER A 142 -7.93 9.18 -13.09
CA SER A 142 -7.48 8.43 -14.26
C SER A 142 -8.46 8.55 -15.44
#